data_cb8e60da4969a1f054f0c3b5552b840d
#
_entry.id   cb8e60da4969a1f054f0c3b5552b840d
#
_cell.length_a   1.000
_cell.length_b   1.000
_cell.length_c   1.000
_cell.angle_alpha   90.00
_cell.angle_beta   90.00
_cell.angle_gamma   90.00
#
_symmetry.space_group_name_H-M   'P 1'
#
loop_
_entity.id
_entity.type
_entity.pdbx_description
1 polymer ?
#
loop_
_entity_poly.entity_id
_entity_poly.type
_entity_poly.pdbx_seq_one_letter_code
_entity_poly.pdbx_strand_id
1 'polypeptide(L)'
;MASPEFSFLVPIDFSSASQKALREAHKLAVRMGASLTLLHVRPMSDVRAAIAEGREDLLKGPSRSIAAAMKSHYAERLASLAERFGAAETRLASGRASREIVRAAKGFDLVVMGRTGRGGLSGFLGGTTQKVLATCPVPVAVVPV
;
A
#
# COMPACT_ATOMS: atom_id res chain seq x y z
N MET A 1 26.13 0.41 -12.00
CA MET A 1 25.67 -0.62 -11.05
C MET A 1 24.59 -1.48 -11.70
N ALA A 2 24.63 -2.76 -11.44
CA ALA A 2 23.58 -3.66 -11.95
C ALA A 2 22.23 -3.32 -11.32
N SER A 3 21.15 -3.45 -12.12
CA SER A 3 19.79 -3.34 -11.59
C SER A 3 19.54 -4.44 -10.56
N PRO A 4 18.71 -4.22 -9.54
CA PRO A 4 18.34 -5.26 -8.59
C PRO A 4 17.73 -6.46 -9.33
N GLU A 5 18.15 -7.66 -8.95
CA GLU A 5 17.65 -8.89 -9.56
C GLU A 5 16.21 -9.18 -9.13
N PHE A 6 15.85 -8.79 -7.90
CA PHE A 6 14.53 -9.02 -7.33
C PHE A 6 13.82 -7.71 -7.01
N SER A 7 12.50 -7.75 -7.07
CA SER A 7 11.66 -6.60 -6.74
C SER A 7 10.53 -7.02 -5.81
N PHE A 8 10.34 -6.29 -4.73
CA PHE A 8 9.29 -6.53 -3.73
C PHE A 8 8.27 -5.41 -3.74
N LEU A 9 7.00 -5.76 -3.72
CA LEU A 9 5.89 -4.83 -3.56
C LEU A 9 5.43 -4.87 -2.10
N VAL A 10 5.36 -3.71 -1.45
CA VAL A 10 4.92 -3.58 -0.06
C VAL A 10 3.70 -2.67 -0.01
N PRO A 11 2.49 -3.23 0.14
CA PRO A 11 1.29 -2.44 0.37
C PRO A 11 1.35 -1.74 1.73
N ILE A 12 1.03 -0.45 1.75
CA ILE A 12 1.08 0.39 2.94
C ILE A 12 -0.29 1.04 3.14
N ASP A 13 -0.91 0.78 4.28
CA ASP A 13 -2.13 1.46 4.74
C ASP A 13 -1.88 2.36 5.95
N PHE A 14 -0.60 2.59 6.26
CA PHE A 14 -0.12 3.38 7.40
C PHE A 14 -0.47 2.79 8.77
N SER A 15 -0.98 1.57 8.83
CA SER A 15 -1.15 0.83 10.09
C SER A 15 0.20 0.37 10.64
N SER A 16 0.22 0.04 11.93
CA SER A 16 1.42 -0.54 12.56
C SER A 16 1.81 -1.87 11.92
N ALA A 17 0.82 -2.65 11.48
CA ALA A 17 1.06 -3.92 10.79
C ALA A 17 1.76 -3.72 9.44
N SER A 18 1.30 -2.76 8.63
CA SER A 18 1.95 -2.50 7.34
C SER A 18 3.35 -1.90 7.52
N GLN A 19 3.56 -1.08 8.54
CA GLN A 19 4.89 -0.54 8.85
C GLN A 19 5.84 -1.63 9.31
N LYS A 20 5.37 -2.59 10.11
CA LYS A 20 6.15 -3.75 10.50
C LYS A 20 6.52 -4.61 9.29
N ALA A 21 5.56 -4.82 8.38
CA ALA A 21 5.82 -5.52 7.11
C ALA A 21 6.90 -4.81 6.29
N LEU A 22 6.87 -3.48 6.24
CA LEU A 22 7.89 -2.70 5.56
C LEU A 22 9.27 -2.89 6.18
N ARG A 23 9.37 -2.87 7.50
CA ARG A 23 10.65 -3.12 8.20
C ARG A 23 11.21 -4.51 7.86
N GLU A 24 10.38 -5.53 7.87
CA GLU A 24 10.80 -6.89 7.53
C GLU A 24 11.15 -7.02 6.04
N ALA A 25 10.38 -6.39 5.16
CA ALA A 25 10.66 -6.34 3.73
C ALA A 25 12.02 -5.68 3.46
N HIS A 26 12.32 -4.58 4.18
CA HIS A 26 13.60 -3.90 4.07
C HIS A 26 14.77 -4.81 4.46
N LYS A 27 14.65 -5.54 5.57
CA LYS A 27 15.68 -6.51 6.00
C LYS A 27 15.92 -7.58 4.94
N LEU A 28 14.85 -8.13 4.38
CA LEU A 28 14.95 -9.13 3.31
C LEU A 28 15.57 -8.54 2.05
N ALA A 29 15.14 -7.35 1.67
CA ALA A 29 15.64 -6.68 0.48
C ALA A 29 17.15 -6.39 0.56
N VAL A 30 17.62 -5.95 1.72
CA VAL A 30 19.06 -5.74 1.95
C VAL A 30 19.85 -7.04 1.76
N ARG A 31 19.34 -8.13 2.32
CA ARG A 31 20.02 -9.45 2.22
C ARG A 31 20.00 -10.04 0.82
N MET A 32 18.93 -9.77 0.08
CA MET A 32 18.73 -10.36 -1.26
C MET A 32 19.13 -9.44 -2.40
N GLY A 33 19.51 -8.21 -2.11
CA GLY A 33 19.75 -7.21 -3.16
C GLY A 33 18.49 -6.84 -3.91
N ALA A 34 17.33 -6.90 -3.26
CA ALA A 34 16.04 -6.58 -3.89
C ALA A 34 15.73 -5.09 -3.80
N SER A 35 14.94 -4.60 -4.76
CA SER A 35 14.35 -3.25 -4.68
C SER A 35 12.99 -3.31 -4.00
N LEU A 36 12.62 -2.23 -3.32
CA LEU A 36 11.29 -2.07 -2.71
C LEU A 36 10.47 -1.05 -3.49
N THR A 37 9.21 -1.38 -3.71
CA THR A 37 8.19 -0.44 -4.18
C THR A 37 7.07 -0.41 -3.15
N LEU A 38 6.71 0.79 -2.69
CA LEU A 38 5.62 0.99 -1.74
C LEU A 38 4.35 1.35 -2.51
N LEU A 39 3.25 0.71 -2.15
CA LEU A 39 1.94 0.97 -2.76
C LEU A 39 0.94 1.35 -1.67
N HIS A 40 0.30 2.50 -1.81
CA HIS A 40 -0.87 2.86 -1.02
C HIS A 40 -2.10 2.89 -1.91
N VAL A 41 -3.16 2.21 -1.48
CA VAL A 41 -4.45 2.21 -2.17
C VAL A 41 -5.42 3.06 -1.37
N ARG A 42 -5.86 4.18 -1.95
CA ARG A 42 -6.87 5.04 -1.32
C ARG A 42 -8.24 4.37 -1.47
N PRO A 43 -8.98 4.18 -0.38
CA PRO A 43 -10.33 3.64 -0.49
C PRO A 43 -11.24 4.68 -1.14
N MET A 44 -12.21 4.21 -1.92
CA MET A 44 -13.25 5.08 -2.51
C MET A 44 -14.20 5.62 -1.44
N SER A 45 -14.11 5.11 -0.20
CA SER A 45 -14.91 5.59 0.94
C SER A 45 -14.79 7.09 1.19
N ASP A 46 -13.63 7.69 0.93
CA ASP A 46 -13.42 9.12 1.14
C ASP A 46 -14.31 9.96 0.20
N VAL A 47 -14.43 9.53 -1.05
CA VAL A 47 -15.31 10.18 -2.03
C VAL A 47 -16.78 9.93 -1.65
N ARG A 48 -17.12 8.70 -1.29
CA ARG A 48 -18.48 8.34 -0.86
C ARG A 48 -18.88 9.07 0.42
N ALA A 49 -17.97 9.23 1.37
CA ALA A 49 -18.21 9.97 2.59
C ALA A 49 -18.53 11.43 2.29
N ALA A 50 -17.79 12.06 1.40
CA ALA A 50 -18.04 13.44 0.98
C ALA A 50 -19.44 13.60 0.37
N ILE A 51 -19.85 12.65 -0.48
CA ILE A 51 -21.18 12.62 -1.09
C ILE A 51 -22.26 12.41 -0.02
N ALA A 52 -22.07 11.45 0.88
CA ALA A 52 -23.02 11.14 1.94
C ALA A 52 -23.24 12.30 2.92
N GLU A 53 -22.23 13.14 3.13
CA GLU A 53 -22.30 14.34 3.96
C GLU A 53 -22.91 15.54 3.22
N GLY A 54 -23.36 15.36 1.97
CA GLY A 54 -23.91 16.45 1.18
C GLY A 54 -22.85 17.46 0.72
N ARG A 55 -21.59 17.08 0.74
CA ARG A 55 -20.47 17.95 0.38
C ARG A 55 -20.02 17.70 -1.07
N GLU A 56 -20.98 17.49 -1.94
CA GLU A 56 -20.73 17.27 -3.36
C GLU A 56 -20.06 18.48 -4.04
N ASP A 57 -20.28 19.66 -3.46
CA ASP A 57 -19.56 20.88 -3.84
C ASP A 57 -18.05 20.69 -3.74
N LEU A 58 -17.58 19.87 -2.79
CA LEU A 58 -16.16 19.51 -2.66
C LEU A 58 -15.64 18.62 -3.80
N LEU A 59 -16.54 18.09 -4.62
CA LEU A 59 -16.18 17.27 -5.78
C LEU A 59 -16.20 18.05 -7.09
N LYS A 60 -16.53 19.34 -7.05
CA LYS A 60 -16.62 20.23 -8.21
C LYS A 60 -15.75 21.47 -8.01
N GLY A 61 -15.17 21.99 -9.08
CA GLY A 61 -14.38 23.22 -9.02
C GLY A 61 -13.22 23.14 -8.03
N PRO A 62 -13.21 23.98 -6.98
CA PRO A 62 -12.15 23.98 -5.95
C PRO A 62 -12.00 22.65 -5.21
N SER A 63 -12.96 21.75 -5.28
CA SER A 63 -12.87 20.44 -4.67
C SER A 63 -11.92 19.48 -5.38
N ARG A 64 -11.59 19.76 -6.64
CA ARG A 64 -10.43 19.12 -7.25
C ARG A 64 -9.17 19.43 -6.45
N SER A 65 -9.10 20.58 -5.79
CA SER A 65 -7.99 20.95 -4.93
C SER A 65 -7.96 20.15 -3.63
N ILE A 66 -9.13 19.76 -3.08
CA ILE A 66 -9.19 18.90 -1.88
C ILE A 66 -8.78 17.46 -2.22
N ALA A 67 -9.32 16.90 -3.29
CA ALA A 67 -8.92 15.57 -3.76
C ALA A 67 -7.42 15.54 -4.11
N ALA A 68 -6.92 16.58 -4.76
CA ALA A 68 -5.51 16.74 -5.06
C ALA A 68 -4.67 16.90 -3.79
N ALA A 69 -5.15 17.67 -2.81
CA ALA A 69 -4.48 17.84 -1.51
C ALA A 69 -4.40 16.53 -0.74
N MET A 70 -5.47 15.73 -0.73
CA MET A 70 -5.48 14.41 -0.11
C MET A 70 -4.50 13.47 -0.80
N LYS A 71 -4.48 13.48 -2.13
CA LYS A 71 -3.53 12.70 -2.91
C LYS A 71 -2.09 13.10 -2.59
N SER A 72 -1.81 14.40 -2.52
CA SER A 72 -0.49 14.92 -2.15
C SER A 72 -0.11 14.52 -0.72
N HIS A 73 -1.04 14.55 0.21
CA HIS A 73 -0.82 14.14 1.59
C HIS A 73 -0.37 12.68 1.67
N TYR A 74 -1.06 11.77 1.00
CA TYR A 74 -0.67 10.37 0.96
C TYR A 74 0.64 10.15 0.21
N ALA A 75 0.85 10.89 -0.88
CA ALA A 75 2.10 10.82 -1.63
C ALA A 75 3.30 11.25 -0.77
N GLU A 76 3.16 12.32 0.01
CA GLU A 76 4.21 12.80 0.91
C GLU A 76 4.51 11.81 2.03
N ARG A 77 3.47 11.23 2.63
CA ARG A 77 3.64 10.21 3.68
C ARG A 77 4.36 8.98 3.12
N LEU A 78 3.97 8.55 1.94
CA LEU A 78 4.57 7.41 1.28
C LEU A 78 6.02 7.68 0.89
N ALA A 79 6.30 8.88 0.38
CA ALA A 79 7.65 9.32 0.05
C ALA A 79 8.56 9.34 1.29
N SER A 80 8.05 9.79 2.44
CA SER A 80 8.79 9.78 3.70
C SER A 80 9.18 8.35 4.11
N LEU A 81 8.26 7.41 3.99
CA LEU A 81 8.56 6.01 4.26
C LEU A 81 9.56 5.44 3.26
N ALA A 82 9.42 5.77 1.98
CA ALA A 82 10.33 5.34 0.94
C ALA A 82 11.76 5.82 1.19
N GLU A 83 11.92 7.08 1.55
CA GLU A 83 13.21 7.65 1.89
C GLU A 83 13.82 6.96 3.12
N ARG A 84 13.02 6.77 4.16
CA ARG A 84 13.45 6.15 5.40
C ARG A 84 13.92 4.71 5.23
N PHE A 85 13.28 3.94 4.34
CA PHE A 85 13.57 2.53 4.12
C PHE A 85 14.27 2.23 2.79
N GLY A 86 14.70 3.25 2.07
CA GLY A 86 15.43 3.06 0.82
C GLY A 86 14.62 2.44 -0.29
N ALA A 87 13.31 2.70 -0.34
CA ALA A 87 12.48 2.20 -1.41
C ALA A 87 12.78 2.93 -2.73
N ALA A 88 12.83 2.18 -3.81
CA ALA A 88 13.14 2.72 -5.13
C ALA A 88 11.98 3.49 -5.77
N GLU A 89 10.73 3.12 -5.41
CA GLU A 89 9.54 3.66 -6.05
C GLU A 89 8.37 3.70 -5.07
N THR A 90 7.48 4.68 -5.27
CA THR A 90 6.19 4.75 -4.59
C THR A 90 5.08 4.80 -5.63
N ARG A 91 3.95 4.17 -5.33
CA ARG A 91 2.74 4.17 -6.17
C ARG A 91 1.52 4.49 -5.34
N LEU A 92 0.62 5.27 -5.90
CA LEU A 92 -0.72 5.51 -5.36
C LEU A 92 -1.74 4.92 -6.32
N ALA A 93 -2.70 4.20 -5.76
CA ALA A 93 -3.86 3.71 -6.50
C ALA A 93 -5.13 4.11 -5.75
N SER A 94 -6.26 3.99 -6.39
CA SER A 94 -7.57 4.22 -5.79
C SER A 94 -8.46 3.04 -6.11
N GLY A 95 -9.28 2.63 -5.14
CA GLY A 95 -10.23 1.55 -5.33
C GLY A 95 -10.23 0.54 -4.19
N ARG A 96 -10.53 -0.69 -4.53
CA ARG A 96 -10.51 -1.80 -3.58
C ARG A 96 -9.07 -2.28 -3.39
N ALA A 97 -8.59 -2.22 -2.16
CA ALA A 97 -7.19 -2.51 -1.84
C ALA A 97 -6.73 -3.87 -2.37
N SER A 98 -7.48 -4.94 -2.10
CA SER A 98 -7.09 -6.29 -2.55
C SER A 98 -6.94 -6.37 -4.07
N ARG A 99 -7.84 -5.74 -4.79
CA ARG A 99 -7.84 -5.74 -6.26
C ARG A 99 -6.65 -4.98 -6.83
N GLU A 100 -6.39 -3.80 -6.29
CA GLU A 100 -5.29 -2.95 -6.76
C GLU A 100 -3.93 -3.54 -6.41
N ILE A 101 -3.81 -4.18 -5.25
CA ILE A 101 -2.59 -4.88 -4.87
C ILE A 101 -2.30 -6.04 -5.83
N VAL A 102 -3.30 -6.87 -6.11
CA VAL A 102 -3.15 -8.01 -7.03
C VAL A 102 -2.78 -7.52 -8.45
N ARG A 103 -3.41 -6.44 -8.89
CA ARG A 103 -3.09 -5.83 -10.17
C ARG A 103 -1.64 -5.32 -10.22
N ALA A 104 -1.21 -4.64 -9.18
CA ALA A 104 0.14 -4.10 -9.09
C ALA A 104 1.20 -5.20 -8.95
N ALA A 105 0.85 -6.33 -8.34
CA ALA A 105 1.79 -7.42 -8.06
C ALA A 105 2.40 -8.04 -9.32
N LYS A 106 1.73 -7.93 -10.44
CA LYS A 106 2.26 -8.41 -11.71
C LYS A 106 3.56 -7.68 -12.04
N GLY A 107 4.61 -8.43 -12.26
CA GLY A 107 5.93 -7.87 -12.51
C GLY A 107 6.82 -7.73 -11.29
N PHE A 108 6.30 -8.02 -10.10
CA PHE A 108 7.09 -8.14 -8.87
C PHE A 108 7.37 -9.60 -8.55
N ASP A 109 8.43 -9.85 -7.78
CA ASP A 109 8.82 -11.21 -7.39
C ASP A 109 8.18 -11.65 -6.08
N LEU A 110 7.79 -10.69 -5.24
CA LEU A 110 7.22 -10.95 -3.93
C LEU A 110 6.36 -9.77 -3.48
N VAL A 111 5.22 -10.08 -2.86
CA VAL A 111 4.43 -9.09 -2.11
C VAL A 111 4.66 -9.34 -0.63
N VAL A 112 5.00 -8.32 0.14
CA VAL A 112 5.18 -8.41 1.59
C VAL A 112 4.09 -7.58 2.27
N MET A 113 3.24 -8.23 3.04
CA MET A 113 2.07 -7.61 3.67
C MET A 113 2.03 -7.85 5.17
N GLY A 114 1.40 -6.93 5.87
CA GLY A 114 1.01 -7.16 7.25
C GLY A 114 -0.10 -8.19 7.35
N ARG A 115 -0.18 -8.85 8.49
CA ARG A 115 -1.21 -9.86 8.79
C ARG A 115 -2.60 -9.24 8.87
N THR A 116 -2.71 -8.04 9.46
CA THR A 116 -3.94 -7.26 9.56
C THR A 116 -3.68 -5.85 9.04
N GLY A 117 -4.75 -5.12 8.76
CA GLY A 117 -4.66 -3.71 8.41
C GLY A 117 -5.22 -2.84 9.51
N ARG A 118 -5.71 -1.65 9.13
CA ARG A 118 -6.33 -0.70 10.06
C ARG A 118 -7.59 -1.31 10.69
N GLY A 119 -7.68 -1.24 12.01
CA GLY A 119 -8.80 -1.78 12.77
C GLY A 119 -8.85 -3.30 12.87
N GLY A 120 -7.81 -3.99 12.40
CA GLY A 120 -7.74 -5.45 12.49
C GLY A 120 -7.51 -5.93 13.91
N LEU A 121 -8.15 -7.04 14.27
CA LEU A 121 -7.95 -7.70 15.56
C LEU A 121 -6.68 -8.55 15.55
N SER A 122 -5.97 -8.53 16.67
CA SER A 122 -4.79 -9.37 16.86
C SER A 122 -5.16 -10.86 16.75
N GLY A 123 -4.33 -11.62 16.04
CA GLY A 123 -4.53 -13.04 15.85
C GLY A 123 -5.36 -13.46 14.64
N PHE A 124 -5.98 -12.50 13.95
CA PHE A 124 -6.76 -12.76 12.75
C PHE A 124 -6.03 -12.30 11.48
N LEU A 125 -6.27 -13.02 10.40
CA LEU A 125 -5.82 -12.59 9.08
C LEU A 125 -6.82 -11.57 8.53
N GLY A 126 -6.36 -10.38 8.18
CA GLY A 126 -7.22 -9.31 7.67
C GLY A 126 -7.86 -9.65 6.33
N GLY A 127 -9.02 -9.08 6.05
CA GLY A 127 -9.79 -9.36 4.84
C GLY A 127 -9.03 -9.07 3.56
N THR A 128 -8.32 -7.95 3.50
CA THR A 128 -7.49 -7.60 2.34
C THR A 128 -6.38 -8.64 2.14
N THR A 129 -5.69 -9.03 3.21
CA THR A 129 -4.62 -10.03 3.15
C THR A 129 -5.14 -11.37 2.69
N GLN A 130 -6.31 -11.83 3.21
CA GLN A 130 -6.95 -13.07 2.76
C GLN A 130 -7.22 -13.06 1.26
N LYS A 131 -7.79 -11.97 0.75
CA LYS A 131 -8.13 -11.85 -0.68
C LYS A 131 -6.89 -11.81 -1.56
N VAL A 132 -5.84 -11.12 -1.12
CA VAL A 132 -4.57 -11.11 -1.85
C VAL A 132 -3.96 -12.49 -1.89
N LEU A 133 -3.91 -13.19 -0.75
CA LEU A 133 -3.40 -14.58 -0.70
C LEU A 133 -4.15 -15.51 -1.65
N ALA A 134 -5.47 -15.33 -1.78
CA ALA A 134 -6.29 -16.18 -2.60
C ALA A 134 -6.11 -15.93 -4.11
N THR A 135 -5.72 -14.74 -4.52
CA THR A 135 -5.79 -14.33 -5.94
C THR A 135 -4.48 -13.77 -6.50
N CYS A 136 -3.47 -13.57 -5.68
CA CYS A 136 -2.22 -12.96 -6.13
C CYS A 136 -1.44 -13.90 -7.05
N PRO A 137 -0.95 -13.40 -8.21
CA PRO A 137 -0.21 -14.23 -9.15
C PRO A 137 1.25 -14.48 -8.74
N VAL A 138 1.74 -13.80 -7.70
CA VAL A 138 3.12 -13.96 -7.21
C VAL A 138 3.11 -14.36 -5.74
N PRO A 139 4.22 -14.88 -5.20
CA PRO A 139 4.32 -15.23 -3.78
C PRO A 139 4.01 -14.05 -2.87
N VAL A 140 3.36 -14.32 -1.75
CA VAL A 140 3.00 -13.33 -0.74
C VAL A 140 3.58 -13.76 0.60
N ALA A 141 4.40 -12.90 1.19
CA ALA A 141 4.89 -13.08 2.55
C ALA A 141 4.01 -12.25 3.49
N VAL A 142 3.45 -12.90 4.49
CA VAL A 142 2.63 -12.26 5.52
C VAL A 142 3.45 -12.13 6.79
N VAL A 143 3.64 -10.89 7.25
CA VAL A 143 4.44 -10.62 8.44
C VAL A 143 3.54 -10.68 9.67
N PRO A 144 3.85 -11.52 10.66
CA PRO A 144 3.06 -11.59 11.89
C PRO A 144 3.18 -10.29 12.70
N VAL A 145 2.13 -10.02 13.44
CA VAL A 145 2.08 -8.82 14.30
C VAL A 145 2.97 -8.99 15.53
#